data_ed85e77a4d7843ffbe129d6403e21d9b
#
_entry.id   ed85e77a4d7843ffbe129d6403e21d9b
#
_cell.length_a   1.000
_cell.length_b   1.000
_cell.length_c   1.000
_cell.angle_alpha   90.00
_cell.angle_beta   90.00
_cell.angle_gamma   90.00
#
_symmetry.space_group_name_H-M   'P 1'
#
loop_
_entity.id
_entity.type
_entity.pdbx_description
1 polymer ?
#
loop_
_entity_poly.entity_id
_entity_poly.type
_entity_poly.pdbx_seq_one_letter_code
_entity_poly.pdbx_strand_id
1 'polypeptide(L)'
;QPYSASALKRAIKTPKIYFRDTGLACYLTRWLTADTLKCSAVAGNMFETFVVSEILKSYSNEGKDYRFNIFYYRGKDRNASGENEIDLVIEEDGVLYPVEIKMSGNPKASMGATNQVLDKVSDKKRGLGVILCLIDKKTYLRENLVALPIEFI
;
A
#
# COMPACT_ATOMS: atom_id res chain seq x y z
N GLN A 1 4.03 -4.06 -9.20
CA GLN A 1 4.05 -5.48 -9.56
C GLN A 1 3.60 -6.33 -8.36
N PRO A 2 3.02 -7.54 -8.56
CA PRO A 2 2.72 -8.45 -7.45
C PRO A 2 4.01 -8.97 -6.83
N TYR A 3 4.06 -9.03 -5.49
CA TYR A 3 5.19 -9.64 -4.79
C TYR A 3 5.17 -11.17 -4.98
N SER A 4 6.31 -11.71 -5.38
CA SER A 4 6.56 -13.16 -5.40
C SER A 4 8.07 -13.40 -5.39
N ALA A 5 8.52 -14.37 -4.61
CA ALA A 5 9.92 -14.80 -4.60
C ALA A 5 10.39 -15.32 -5.99
N SER A 6 9.46 -15.76 -6.85
CA SER A 6 9.76 -16.19 -8.22
C SER A 6 9.33 -15.14 -9.24
N ALA A 7 10.26 -14.70 -10.09
CA ALA A 7 9.98 -13.76 -11.18
C ALA A 7 8.90 -14.27 -12.15
N LEU A 8 8.90 -15.59 -12.44
CA LEU A 8 7.89 -16.22 -13.30
C LEU A 8 6.49 -16.14 -12.70
N LYS A 9 6.34 -16.34 -11.38
CA LYS A 9 5.05 -16.20 -10.67
C LYS A 9 4.58 -14.74 -10.63
N ARG A 10 5.49 -13.77 -10.64
CA ARG A 10 5.14 -12.34 -10.77
C ARG A 10 4.51 -12.03 -12.11
N ALA A 11 5.05 -12.56 -13.20
CA ALA A 11 4.57 -12.30 -14.56
C ALA A 11 3.16 -12.85 -14.85
N ILE A 12 2.73 -13.87 -14.12
CA ILE A 12 1.42 -14.53 -14.33
C ILE A 12 0.28 -13.83 -13.56
N LYS A 13 0.58 -13.07 -12.49
CA LYS A 13 -0.43 -12.38 -11.69
C LYS A 13 -0.87 -11.08 -12.35
N THR A 14 -2.17 -10.78 -12.30
CA THR A 14 -2.74 -9.53 -12.82
C THR A 14 -2.14 -8.32 -12.08
N PRO A 15 -1.53 -7.35 -12.78
CA PRO A 15 -0.99 -6.17 -12.15
C PRO A 15 -2.09 -5.24 -11.63
N LYS A 16 -1.83 -4.50 -10.55
CA LYS A 16 -2.63 -3.32 -10.18
C LYS A 16 -2.25 -2.15 -11.09
N ILE A 17 -3.24 -1.37 -11.50
CA ILE A 17 -3.07 -0.18 -12.32
C ILE A 17 -3.41 1.04 -11.47
N TYR A 18 -2.52 2.02 -11.46
CA TYR A 18 -2.71 3.29 -10.76
C TYR A 18 -2.51 4.45 -11.72
N PHE A 19 -3.35 5.47 -11.62
CA PHE A 19 -3.10 6.74 -12.29
C PHE A 19 -1.93 7.46 -11.59
N ARG A 20 -0.96 7.92 -12.38
CA ARG A 20 0.17 8.71 -11.88
C ARG A 20 -0.23 10.13 -11.50
N ASP A 21 -1.30 10.63 -12.07
CA ASP A 21 -1.90 11.92 -11.80
C ASP A 21 -3.35 11.71 -11.34
N THR A 22 -3.56 11.81 -10.02
CA THR A 22 -4.87 11.65 -9.41
C THR A 22 -5.80 12.85 -9.70
N GLY A 23 -5.24 14.03 -9.95
CA GLY A 23 -6.01 15.20 -10.39
C GLY A 23 -6.64 14.96 -11.76
N LEU A 24 -5.86 14.43 -12.71
CA LEU A 24 -6.38 14.02 -14.02
C LEU A 24 -7.43 12.92 -13.88
N ALA A 25 -7.21 11.90 -13.03
CA ALA A 25 -8.17 10.85 -12.78
C ALA A 25 -9.50 11.40 -12.24
N CYS A 26 -9.46 12.31 -11.28
CA CYS A 26 -10.63 12.99 -10.74
C CYS A 26 -11.35 13.83 -11.81
N TYR A 27 -10.60 14.56 -12.63
CA TYR A 27 -11.17 15.37 -13.72
C TYR A 27 -11.92 14.51 -14.74
N LEU A 28 -11.29 13.41 -15.20
CA LEU A 28 -11.90 12.51 -16.19
C LEU A 28 -13.13 11.77 -15.64
N THR A 29 -13.15 11.48 -14.34
CA THR A 29 -14.29 10.83 -13.66
C THR A 29 -15.31 11.83 -13.09
N ARG A 30 -15.12 13.14 -13.35
CA ARG A 30 -16.03 14.23 -12.94
C ARG A 30 -16.13 14.46 -11.43
N TRP A 31 -15.14 14.06 -10.66
CA TRP A 31 -14.99 14.44 -9.26
C TRP A 31 -14.22 15.76 -9.17
N LEU A 32 -14.91 16.88 -9.37
CA LEU A 32 -14.27 18.18 -9.58
C LEU A 32 -13.99 18.95 -8.27
N THR A 33 -14.49 18.49 -7.14
CA THR A 33 -14.22 19.07 -5.83
C THR A 33 -13.83 18.01 -4.81
N ALA A 34 -13.01 18.39 -3.82
CA ALA A 34 -12.61 17.48 -2.75
C ALA A 34 -13.81 16.98 -1.93
N ASP A 35 -14.81 17.83 -1.72
CA ASP A 35 -15.98 17.47 -0.91
C ASP A 35 -16.85 16.42 -1.60
N THR A 36 -17.10 16.57 -2.91
CA THR A 36 -17.84 15.56 -3.67
C THR A 36 -17.08 14.25 -3.76
N LEU A 37 -15.75 14.31 -3.93
CA LEU A 37 -14.91 13.11 -3.96
C LEU A 37 -14.94 12.38 -2.61
N LYS A 38 -14.76 13.09 -1.48
CA LYS A 38 -14.76 12.49 -0.13
C LYS A 38 -16.05 11.76 0.20
N CYS A 39 -17.18 12.20 -0.32
CA CYS A 39 -18.49 11.56 -0.12
C CYS A 39 -18.78 10.43 -1.11
N SER A 40 -17.86 10.15 -2.04
CA SER A 40 -18.08 9.15 -3.08
C SER A 40 -17.62 7.75 -2.66
N ALA A 41 -18.18 6.73 -3.31
CA ALA A 41 -17.76 5.34 -3.13
C ALA A 41 -16.32 5.09 -3.62
N VAL A 42 -15.75 5.97 -4.46
CA VAL A 42 -14.40 5.84 -5.01
C VAL A 42 -13.34 6.57 -4.20
N ALA A 43 -13.72 7.29 -3.13
CA ALA A 43 -12.82 8.10 -2.32
C ALA A 43 -11.60 7.29 -1.80
N GLY A 44 -11.85 6.10 -1.27
CA GLY A 44 -10.79 5.21 -0.77
C GLY A 44 -9.82 4.78 -1.87
N ASN A 45 -10.32 4.43 -3.05
CA ASN A 45 -9.49 4.02 -4.18
C ASN A 45 -8.66 5.20 -4.74
N MET A 46 -9.23 6.41 -4.76
CA MET A 46 -8.51 7.61 -5.16
C MET A 46 -7.45 7.99 -4.14
N PHE A 47 -7.74 7.84 -2.85
CA PHE A 47 -6.77 8.04 -1.78
C PHE A 47 -5.60 7.04 -1.88
N GLU A 48 -5.88 5.74 -2.07
CA GLU A 48 -4.84 4.73 -2.31
C GLU A 48 -4.00 5.09 -3.54
N THR A 49 -4.64 5.45 -4.65
CA THR A 49 -3.97 5.85 -5.89
C THR A 49 -3.06 7.07 -5.67
N PHE A 50 -3.52 8.06 -4.93
CA PHE A 50 -2.73 9.25 -4.57
C PHE A 50 -1.48 8.85 -3.78
N VAL A 51 -1.64 8.13 -2.67
CA VAL A 51 -0.55 7.72 -1.79
C VAL A 51 0.49 6.88 -2.54
N VAL A 52 0.03 5.88 -3.31
CA VAL A 52 0.93 5.05 -4.12
C VAL A 52 1.71 5.91 -5.12
N SER A 53 1.03 6.83 -5.80
CA SER A 53 1.66 7.69 -6.82
C SER A 53 2.71 8.63 -6.19
N GLU A 54 2.48 9.18 -4.99
CA GLU A 54 3.46 10.01 -4.29
C GLU A 54 4.69 9.19 -3.84
N ILE A 55 4.49 7.98 -3.30
CA ILE A 55 5.60 7.08 -2.97
C ILE A 55 6.45 6.75 -4.21
N LEU A 56 5.81 6.44 -5.35
CA LEU A 56 6.55 6.16 -6.60
C LEU A 56 7.31 7.38 -7.12
N LYS A 57 6.76 8.58 -6.95
CA LYS A 57 7.44 9.84 -7.31
C LYS A 57 8.64 10.11 -6.40
N SER A 58 8.48 9.88 -5.08
CA SER A 58 9.57 10.03 -4.11
C SER A 58 10.77 9.15 -4.49
N TYR A 59 10.54 7.86 -4.78
CA TYR A 59 11.60 6.96 -5.27
C TYR A 59 12.25 7.47 -6.57
N SER A 60 11.44 7.92 -7.51
CA SER A 60 11.95 8.45 -8.79
C SER A 60 12.78 9.73 -8.59
N ASN A 61 12.36 10.61 -7.66
CA ASN A 61 13.08 11.84 -7.34
C ASN A 61 14.45 11.56 -6.67
N GLU A 62 14.54 10.46 -5.92
CA GLU A 62 15.81 9.97 -5.35
C GLU A 62 16.68 9.22 -6.36
N GLY A 63 16.26 9.11 -7.61
CA GLY A 63 16.97 8.35 -8.65
C GLY A 63 16.88 6.83 -8.49
N LYS A 64 15.99 6.34 -7.64
CA LYS A 64 15.76 4.91 -7.40
C LYS A 64 14.74 4.35 -8.39
N ASP A 65 14.98 3.15 -8.89
CA ASP A 65 13.99 2.43 -9.71
C ASP A 65 13.03 1.63 -8.83
N TYR A 66 11.88 2.23 -8.55
CA TYR A 66 10.83 1.62 -7.73
C TYR A 66 10.36 0.23 -8.21
N ARG A 67 10.60 -0.13 -9.48
CA ARG A 67 10.19 -1.43 -10.05
C ARG A 67 10.88 -2.62 -9.37
N PHE A 68 12.02 -2.39 -8.73
CA PHE A 68 12.77 -3.44 -8.00
C PHE A 68 12.46 -3.48 -6.51
N ASN A 69 11.87 -2.41 -5.96
CA ASN A 69 11.68 -2.24 -4.53
C ASN A 69 10.20 -2.26 -4.11
N ILE A 70 9.27 -1.84 -5.00
CA ILE A 70 7.87 -1.64 -4.63
C ILE A 70 6.99 -2.67 -5.32
N PHE A 71 6.28 -3.43 -4.48
CA PHE A 71 5.36 -4.49 -4.88
C PHE A 71 4.02 -4.31 -4.16
N TYR A 72 3.03 -5.10 -4.51
CA TYR A 72 1.84 -5.35 -3.72
C TYR A 72 1.72 -6.86 -3.46
N TYR A 73 1.00 -7.26 -2.43
CA TYR A 73 0.72 -8.66 -2.17
C TYR A 73 -0.76 -8.94 -2.37
N ARG A 74 -1.07 -10.00 -3.09
CA ARG A 74 -2.41 -10.58 -3.19
C ARG A 74 -2.30 -12.10 -3.17
N GLY A 75 -2.95 -12.73 -2.22
CA GLY A 75 -2.94 -14.18 -2.05
C GLY A 75 -4.24 -14.70 -1.45
N LYS A 76 -4.55 -15.97 -1.73
CA LYS A 76 -5.62 -16.69 -1.06
C LYS A 76 -5.00 -17.49 0.08
N ASP A 77 -5.48 -17.29 1.29
CA ASP A 77 -5.19 -18.25 2.37
C ASP A 77 -6.13 -19.45 2.22
N ARG A 78 -5.59 -20.68 2.30
CA ARG A 78 -6.41 -21.90 2.10
C ARG A 78 -7.53 -22.04 3.12
N ASN A 79 -7.45 -21.29 4.23
CA ASN A 79 -8.37 -21.37 5.37
C ASN A 79 -9.20 -20.10 5.58
N ALA A 80 -9.11 -19.10 4.69
CA ALA A 80 -9.87 -17.86 4.81
C ALA A 80 -10.84 -17.70 3.63
N SER A 81 -12.05 -17.20 3.91
CA SER A 81 -13.10 -16.94 2.92
C SER A 81 -12.85 -15.71 2.03
N GLY A 82 -11.64 -15.11 2.06
CA GLY A 82 -11.29 -13.89 1.33
C GLY A 82 -9.87 -13.90 0.78
N GLU A 83 -9.58 -12.96 -0.12
CA GLU A 83 -8.22 -12.69 -0.58
C GLU A 83 -7.50 -11.83 0.47
N ASN A 84 -6.31 -12.24 0.86
CA ASN A 84 -5.40 -11.43 1.65
C ASN A 84 -4.66 -10.47 0.72
N GLU A 85 -4.75 -9.18 1.00
CA GLU A 85 -4.08 -8.14 0.24
C GLU A 85 -3.25 -7.25 1.16
N ILE A 86 -2.07 -6.84 0.70
CA ILE A 86 -1.27 -5.77 1.27
C ILE A 86 -1.09 -4.75 0.15
N ASP A 87 -1.47 -3.50 0.40
CA ASP A 87 -1.52 -2.45 -0.62
C ASP A 87 -0.14 -2.21 -1.24
N LEU A 88 0.91 -2.10 -0.40
CA LEU A 88 2.30 -2.09 -0.84
C LEU A 88 3.18 -2.96 0.04
N VAL A 89 4.20 -3.55 -0.57
CA VAL A 89 5.33 -4.19 0.09
C VAL A 89 6.60 -3.54 -0.43
N ILE A 90 7.29 -2.82 0.43
CA ILE A 90 8.57 -2.20 0.10
C ILE A 90 9.67 -3.16 0.50
N GLU A 91 10.53 -3.51 -0.44
CA GLU A 91 11.68 -4.36 -0.21
C GLU A 91 12.95 -3.52 -0.17
N GLU A 92 13.67 -3.55 0.94
CA GLU A 92 14.94 -2.86 1.12
C GLU A 92 15.89 -3.72 1.96
N ASP A 93 17.09 -3.95 1.47
CA ASP A 93 18.15 -4.72 2.13
C ASP A 93 17.71 -6.10 2.66
N GLY A 94 16.87 -6.80 1.91
CA GLY A 94 16.36 -8.12 2.30
C GLY A 94 15.27 -8.09 3.36
N VAL A 95 14.74 -6.90 3.68
CA VAL A 95 13.62 -6.70 4.60
C VAL A 95 12.38 -6.29 3.82
N LEU A 96 11.24 -6.85 4.18
CA LEU A 96 9.93 -6.56 3.60
C LEU A 96 9.11 -5.68 4.55
N TYR A 97 8.83 -4.46 4.14
CA TYR A 97 8.02 -3.52 4.89
C TYR A 97 6.60 -3.48 4.31
N PRO A 98 5.61 -4.10 4.97
CA PRO A 98 4.22 -4.02 4.52
C PRO A 98 3.63 -2.66 4.83
N VAL A 99 2.93 -2.09 3.85
CA VAL A 99 2.26 -0.79 3.95
C VAL A 99 0.80 -0.96 3.57
N GLU A 100 -0.08 -0.58 4.48
CA GLU A 100 -1.52 -0.46 4.27
C GLU A 100 -1.88 1.01 4.08
N ILE A 101 -2.82 1.28 3.20
CA ILE A 101 -3.28 2.64 2.91
C ILE A 101 -4.77 2.72 3.25
N LYS A 102 -5.13 3.55 4.22
CA LYS A 102 -6.52 3.63 4.70
C LYS A 102 -6.94 5.09 4.84
N MET A 103 -7.98 5.48 4.10
CA MET A 103 -8.63 6.78 4.24
C MET A 103 -9.43 6.83 5.55
N SER A 104 -8.74 6.86 6.67
CA SER A 104 -9.34 6.83 8.01
C SER A 104 -8.53 7.65 9.00
N GLY A 105 -9.21 8.40 9.86
CA GLY A 105 -8.61 9.09 11.01
C GLY A 105 -8.53 8.22 12.28
N ASN A 106 -8.98 6.96 12.23
CA ASN A 106 -8.97 6.04 13.38
C ASN A 106 -8.35 4.69 12.99
N PRO A 107 -7.02 4.60 12.86
CA PRO A 107 -6.34 3.38 12.51
C PRO A 107 -6.47 2.34 13.62
N LYS A 108 -6.71 1.07 13.22
CA LYS A 108 -6.83 -0.06 14.15
C LYS A 108 -5.75 -1.10 13.86
N ALA A 109 -5.26 -1.76 14.92
CA ALA A 109 -4.26 -2.81 14.79
C ALA A 109 -4.70 -4.00 13.89
N SER A 110 -6.02 -4.22 13.75
CA SER A 110 -6.58 -5.23 12.84
C SER A 110 -6.34 -4.93 11.36
N MET A 111 -6.12 -3.65 10.98
CA MET A 111 -5.85 -3.26 9.60
C MET A 111 -4.51 -3.81 9.08
N GLY A 112 -3.55 -4.11 9.97
CA GLY A 112 -2.28 -4.75 9.62
C GLY A 112 -2.27 -6.27 9.84
N ALA A 113 -3.41 -6.93 10.01
CA ALA A 113 -3.44 -8.37 10.28
C ALA A 113 -2.87 -9.21 9.14
N THR A 114 -3.03 -8.78 7.90
CA THR A 114 -2.53 -9.47 6.70
C THR A 114 -0.99 -9.48 6.62
N ASN A 115 -0.30 -8.54 7.29
CA ASN A 115 1.15 -8.42 7.23
C ASN A 115 1.89 -9.72 7.60
N GLN A 116 1.28 -10.57 8.44
CA GLN A 116 1.85 -11.85 8.88
C GLN A 116 2.07 -12.84 7.71
N VAL A 117 1.43 -12.65 6.57
CA VAL A 117 1.65 -13.54 5.41
C VAL A 117 3.10 -13.44 4.89
N LEU A 118 3.77 -12.31 5.15
CA LEU A 118 5.16 -12.11 4.76
C LEU A 118 6.15 -12.93 5.60
N ASP A 119 5.76 -13.39 6.80
CA ASP A 119 6.59 -14.29 7.63
C ASP A 119 6.82 -15.65 6.96
N LYS A 120 6.01 -15.99 5.94
CA LYS A 120 6.14 -17.22 5.15
C LYS A 120 7.22 -17.11 4.05
N VAL A 121 7.83 -15.95 3.86
CA VAL A 121 8.91 -15.74 2.89
C VAL A 121 10.23 -16.13 3.53
N SER A 122 10.79 -17.27 3.13
CA SER A 122 11.90 -17.95 3.83
C SER A 122 13.25 -17.22 3.77
N ASP A 123 13.47 -16.40 2.74
CA ASP A 123 14.74 -15.71 2.46
C ASP A 123 14.74 -14.25 2.84
N LYS A 124 13.66 -13.75 3.43
CA LYS A 124 13.50 -12.34 3.79
C LYS A 124 12.89 -12.18 5.18
N LYS A 125 13.19 -11.06 5.82
CA LYS A 125 12.61 -10.71 7.11
C LYS A 125 11.45 -9.73 6.90
N ARG A 126 10.39 -9.86 7.69
CA ARG A 126 9.37 -8.83 7.78
C ARG A 126 9.84 -7.71 8.71
N GLY A 127 9.82 -6.50 8.22
CA GLY A 127 10.08 -5.28 8.97
C GLY A 127 8.85 -4.72 9.66
N LEU A 128 8.96 -3.48 10.10
CA LEU A 128 7.86 -2.72 10.70
C LEU A 128 6.73 -2.54 9.69
N GLY A 129 5.51 -2.93 10.07
CA GLY A 129 4.31 -2.65 9.28
C GLY A 129 3.89 -1.20 9.44
N VAL A 130 3.43 -0.60 8.36
CA VAL A 130 2.98 0.79 8.32
C VAL A 130 1.53 0.86 7.87
N ILE A 131 0.73 1.70 8.53
CA ILE A 131 -0.58 2.12 8.04
C ILE A 131 -0.49 3.61 7.72
N LEU A 132 -0.56 3.98 6.44
CA LEU A 132 -0.65 5.37 6.00
C LEU A 132 -2.12 5.81 6.05
N CYS A 133 -2.43 6.84 6.83
CA CYS A 133 -3.81 7.24 7.09
C CYS A 133 -3.93 8.72 7.46
N LEU A 134 -5.17 9.19 7.70
CA LEU A 134 -5.51 10.58 7.99
C LEU A 134 -5.45 10.87 9.50
N ILE A 135 -4.25 10.81 10.06
CA ILE A 135 -3.98 11.14 11.46
C ILE A 135 -2.92 12.26 11.53
N ASP A 136 -2.87 12.97 12.64
CA ASP A 136 -1.96 14.13 12.82
C ASP A 136 -0.59 13.72 13.39
N LYS A 137 -0.50 12.53 14.00
CA LYS A 137 0.71 12.11 14.73
C LYS A 137 1.01 10.64 14.53
N LYS A 138 2.31 10.32 14.36
CA LYS A 138 2.81 8.95 14.41
C LYS A 138 2.31 8.23 15.67
N THR A 139 1.68 7.07 15.50
CA THR A 139 1.10 6.29 16.59
C THR A 139 1.47 4.81 16.44
N TYR A 140 2.09 4.22 17.45
CA TYR A 140 2.33 2.78 17.47
C TYR A 140 1.05 2.05 17.90
N LEU A 141 0.56 1.16 17.04
CA LEU A 141 -0.62 0.34 17.31
C LEU A 141 -0.23 -1.00 17.93
N ARG A 142 0.97 -1.48 17.62
CA ARG A 142 1.65 -2.65 18.20
C ARG A 142 3.16 -2.42 18.09
N GLU A 143 3.95 -3.28 18.74
CA GLU A 143 5.41 -3.26 18.65
C GLU A 143 5.94 -3.27 17.20
N ASN A 144 5.27 -4.01 16.33
CA ASN A 144 5.65 -4.19 14.93
C ASN A 144 4.67 -3.54 13.93
N LEU A 145 3.84 -2.58 14.37
CA LEU A 145 2.88 -1.89 13.53
C LEU A 145 2.71 -0.43 13.97
N VAL A 146 2.95 0.49 13.04
CA VAL A 146 2.82 1.93 13.25
C VAL A 146 1.81 2.53 12.27
N ALA A 147 1.00 3.46 12.75
CA ALA A 147 0.22 4.35 11.91
C ALA A 147 1.00 5.67 11.69
N LEU A 148 1.09 6.11 10.46
CA LEU A 148 1.75 7.34 10.06
C LEU A 148 0.77 8.27 9.32
N PRO A 149 0.88 9.60 9.57
CA PRO A 149 0.26 10.59 8.70
C PRO A 149 0.73 10.46 7.25
N ILE A 150 -0.12 10.78 6.29
CA ILE A 150 0.25 10.77 4.86
C ILE A 150 1.32 11.82 4.52
N GLU A 151 1.49 12.83 5.35
CA GLU A 151 2.50 13.89 5.20
C GLU A 151 3.94 13.37 5.38
N PHE A 152 4.11 12.11 5.77
CA PHE A 152 5.42 11.45 5.89
C PHE A 152 5.94 10.83 4.57
N ILE A 153 5.18 10.96 3.47
CA ILE A 153 5.56 10.46 2.14
C ILE A 153 6.06 11.57 1.21
#